data_c6b55c66777212bf0218da9764d32fd6
#
_entry.id   c6b55c66777212bf0218da9764d32fd6
#
_cell.length_a   1.000
_cell.length_b   1.000
_cell.length_c   1.000
_cell.angle_alpha   90.00
_cell.angle_beta   90.00
_cell.angle_gamma   90.00
#
_symmetry.space_group_name_H-M   'P 1'
#
loop_
_entity.id
_entity.type
_entity.pdbx_description
1 polymer ?
#
loop_
_entity_poly.entity_id
_entity_poly.type
_entity_poly.pdbx_seq_one_letter_code
_entity_poly.pdbx_strand_id
1 'polypeptide(L)'
;MSRYKVFAAIDLGSTEITMKIAEVSKKNGISVLDTVKYDLSIGKESYAVGKISYNLVDKICNCFEEYLRIMKSYGVDEYVCYATTAVREASNSEYIIDQINIRTGIKVTIISNEEERFLHNKAFALNNSYFDDIIEAGAVLVDVASGSVQVSHYEQSKLQFSQNLPMGSLRVLENLSTVKNSTISFSSVLEDFIKAGINNYKNVFYKNPNYKYFVIMGNQVRYIKKICGISSDSITEENIDDVYKIISEYGPQYVEDKYEVPYDIAKLMMPSILFYKMFMSKEKNQIIIAPEISLVDGILVEYVEKNAYTHTKHIFTDDIISSAKYYAGKYDVSHRHYTKIMEFGVNIMATLSKKFGLSKRHAVLLKVASIFADTGYYININDYSKYSYDIVKSNPIIGLSQKEHEVISGAVLFQNGIFDFNEYNVYSKNRRLLISKLAAILSLAKSLDVEYNQKIDEIKTSIRNGILTITAYTDSDISLEEREFNIAQEFFEEVFGIKAVLVKKGLK
;
A
#
# COMPACT_ATOMS: atom_id res chain seq x y z
N MET A 1 8.22 -17.88 -29.19
CA MET A 1 7.71 -17.34 -27.92
C MET A 1 6.21 -17.12 -28.07
N SER A 2 5.39 -17.64 -27.17
CA SER A 2 3.93 -17.43 -27.19
C SER A 2 3.63 -15.94 -27.23
N ARG A 3 2.67 -15.51 -28.07
CA ARG A 3 2.22 -14.11 -28.16
C ARG A 3 1.46 -13.65 -26.90
N TYR A 4 1.12 -14.56 -26.01
CA TYR A 4 0.40 -14.34 -24.77
C TYR A 4 0.91 -15.29 -23.67
N LYS A 5 0.61 -14.95 -22.42
CA LYS A 5 0.76 -15.82 -21.24
C LYS A 5 -0.56 -15.97 -20.55
N VAL A 6 -0.79 -17.13 -19.93
CA VAL A 6 -1.94 -17.35 -19.03
C VAL A 6 -1.44 -17.21 -17.60
N PHE A 7 -2.06 -16.30 -16.87
CA PHE A 7 -1.68 -15.94 -15.50
C PHE A 7 -2.87 -16.11 -14.54
N ALA A 8 -2.60 -16.60 -13.33
CA ALA A 8 -3.61 -16.70 -12.28
C ALA A 8 -3.27 -15.76 -11.11
N ALA A 9 -4.25 -14.94 -10.71
CA ALA A 9 -4.23 -14.15 -9.49
C ALA A 9 -5.10 -14.81 -8.43
N ILE A 10 -4.56 -15.02 -7.22
CA ILE A 10 -5.27 -15.67 -6.12
C ILE A 10 -5.24 -14.77 -4.90
N ASP A 11 -6.41 -14.54 -4.32
CA ASP A 11 -6.63 -13.83 -3.05
C ASP A 11 -7.16 -14.82 -1.99
N LEU A 12 -6.38 -15.02 -0.95
CA LEU A 12 -6.79 -15.73 0.28
C LEU A 12 -7.36 -14.69 1.24
N GLY A 13 -8.63 -14.36 1.02
CA GLY A 13 -9.37 -13.32 1.73
C GLY A 13 -9.99 -13.78 3.04
N SER A 14 -10.68 -12.87 3.74
CA SER A 14 -11.29 -13.14 5.04
C SER A 14 -12.63 -13.88 4.95
N THR A 15 -13.35 -13.74 3.85
CA THR A 15 -14.69 -14.36 3.64
C THR A 15 -14.74 -15.30 2.46
N GLU A 16 -13.84 -15.15 1.51
CA GLU A 16 -13.77 -15.99 0.31
C GLU A 16 -12.32 -16.16 -0.14
N ILE A 17 -12.04 -17.23 -0.85
CA ILE A 17 -10.81 -17.40 -1.63
C ILE A 17 -11.19 -17.19 -3.09
N THR A 18 -10.56 -16.24 -3.74
CA THR A 18 -10.85 -15.90 -5.14
C THR A 18 -9.65 -16.17 -6.02
N MET A 19 -9.87 -16.89 -7.12
CA MET A 19 -8.88 -17.04 -8.20
C MET A 19 -9.44 -16.44 -9.49
N LYS A 20 -8.66 -15.58 -10.16
CA LYS A 20 -8.96 -15.05 -11.48
C LYS A 20 -7.87 -15.47 -12.45
N ILE A 21 -8.26 -16.11 -13.55
CA ILE A 21 -7.36 -16.54 -14.62
C ILE A 21 -7.54 -15.61 -15.81
N ALA A 22 -6.43 -15.10 -16.33
CA ALA A 22 -6.45 -14.19 -17.47
C ALA A 22 -5.34 -14.52 -18.47
N GLU A 23 -5.66 -14.33 -19.74
CA GLU A 23 -4.67 -14.20 -20.81
C GLU A 23 -4.12 -12.78 -20.78
N VAL A 24 -2.79 -12.65 -20.80
CA VAL A 24 -2.10 -11.37 -20.80
C VAL A 24 -1.16 -11.25 -22.00
N SER A 25 -1.26 -10.14 -22.72
CA SER A 25 -0.46 -9.87 -23.91
C SER A 25 -0.24 -8.39 -24.14
N LYS A 26 0.84 -8.05 -24.88
CA LYS A 26 1.12 -6.65 -25.28
C LYS A 26 0.04 -6.05 -26.20
N LYS A 27 -0.66 -6.88 -26.95
CA LYS A 27 -1.64 -6.41 -27.94
C LYS A 27 -3.01 -6.16 -27.31
N ASN A 28 -3.45 -7.08 -26.45
CA ASN A 28 -4.83 -7.10 -25.93
C ASN A 28 -4.91 -6.73 -24.43
N GLY A 29 -3.75 -6.48 -23.76
CA GLY A 29 -3.72 -6.21 -22.32
C GLY A 29 -4.13 -7.45 -21.52
N ILE A 30 -5.15 -7.31 -20.70
CA ILE A 30 -5.74 -8.34 -19.83
C ILE A 30 -7.06 -8.81 -20.46
N SER A 31 -7.21 -10.11 -20.66
CA SER A 31 -8.46 -10.77 -21.06
C SER A 31 -8.80 -11.84 -20.03
N VAL A 32 -9.79 -11.60 -19.18
CA VAL A 32 -10.23 -12.55 -18.14
C VAL A 32 -10.84 -13.77 -18.80
N LEU A 33 -10.31 -14.96 -18.47
CA LEU A 33 -10.79 -16.25 -18.94
C LEU A 33 -11.80 -16.88 -17.97
N ASP A 34 -11.49 -16.78 -16.65
CA ASP A 34 -12.34 -17.37 -15.63
C ASP A 34 -12.16 -16.67 -14.27
N THR A 35 -13.20 -16.76 -13.43
CA THR A 35 -13.15 -16.30 -12.04
C THR A 35 -13.82 -17.33 -11.15
N VAL A 36 -13.04 -17.98 -10.30
CA VAL A 36 -13.49 -19.03 -9.40
C VAL A 36 -13.45 -18.51 -7.97
N LYS A 37 -14.54 -18.69 -7.23
CA LYS A 37 -14.68 -18.28 -5.84
C LYS A 37 -15.06 -19.46 -4.96
N TYR A 38 -14.48 -19.46 -3.78
CA TYR A 38 -14.76 -20.44 -2.74
C TYR A 38 -15.06 -19.69 -1.43
N ASP A 39 -16.32 -19.77 -0.99
CA ASP A 39 -16.76 -19.11 0.25
C ASP A 39 -16.18 -19.84 1.46
N LEU A 40 -15.40 -19.14 2.25
CA LEU A 40 -14.73 -19.67 3.42
C LEU A 40 -14.48 -18.54 4.44
N SER A 41 -15.27 -18.52 5.52
CA SER A 41 -15.23 -17.45 6.53
C SER A 41 -14.00 -17.55 7.45
N ILE A 42 -12.80 -17.36 6.90
CA ILE A 42 -11.51 -17.40 7.62
C ILE A 42 -11.46 -16.32 8.70
N GLY A 43 -11.95 -15.11 8.38
CA GLY A 43 -11.96 -13.99 9.28
C GLY A 43 -12.79 -14.21 10.54
N LYS A 44 -13.81 -15.06 10.51
CA LYS A 44 -14.63 -15.36 11.68
C LYS A 44 -13.79 -15.94 12.83
N GLU A 45 -12.93 -16.92 12.56
CA GLU A 45 -12.05 -17.48 13.58
C GLU A 45 -10.91 -16.51 13.95
N SER A 46 -10.26 -15.93 12.93
CA SER A 46 -9.13 -15.04 13.13
C SER A 46 -9.49 -13.82 13.99
N TYR A 47 -10.64 -13.18 13.74
CA TYR A 47 -11.04 -11.97 14.49
C TYR A 47 -11.63 -12.29 15.86
N ALA A 48 -12.28 -13.43 16.04
CA ALA A 48 -12.87 -13.84 17.31
C ALA A 48 -11.84 -14.43 18.29
N VAL A 49 -10.91 -15.27 17.77
CA VAL A 49 -10.00 -16.09 18.59
C VAL A 49 -8.52 -15.72 18.39
N GLY A 50 -8.19 -14.98 17.34
CA GLY A 50 -6.80 -14.62 16.97
C GLY A 50 -6.00 -15.77 16.34
N LYS A 51 -6.66 -16.88 15.97
CA LYS A 51 -6.07 -18.08 15.35
C LYS A 51 -7.00 -18.67 14.32
N ILE A 52 -6.44 -19.39 13.35
CA ILE A 52 -7.17 -20.17 12.36
C ILE A 52 -7.02 -21.66 12.72
N SER A 53 -8.16 -22.37 12.82
CA SER A 53 -8.18 -23.78 13.22
C SER A 53 -7.60 -24.70 12.15
N TYR A 54 -7.12 -25.87 12.57
CA TYR A 54 -6.63 -26.90 11.67
C TYR A 54 -7.69 -27.33 10.65
N ASN A 55 -8.95 -27.49 11.08
CA ASN A 55 -10.04 -27.84 10.18
C ASN A 55 -10.26 -26.81 9.07
N LEU A 56 -10.06 -25.54 9.37
CA LEU A 56 -10.18 -24.48 8.39
C LEU A 56 -8.98 -24.47 7.44
N VAL A 57 -7.77 -24.72 7.94
CA VAL A 57 -6.57 -24.91 7.10
C VAL A 57 -6.76 -26.09 6.15
N ASP A 58 -7.38 -27.18 6.60
CA ASP A 58 -7.70 -28.34 5.77
C ASP A 58 -8.61 -27.97 4.60
N LYS A 59 -9.66 -27.17 4.85
CA LYS A 59 -10.56 -26.66 3.80
C LYS A 59 -9.84 -25.73 2.83
N ILE A 60 -8.94 -24.88 3.32
CA ILE A 60 -8.11 -24.01 2.46
C ILE A 60 -7.25 -24.86 1.52
N CYS A 61 -6.58 -25.90 2.05
CA CYS A 61 -5.76 -26.79 1.23
C CYS A 61 -6.57 -27.52 0.16
N ASN A 62 -7.75 -28.01 0.51
CA ASN A 62 -8.65 -28.67 -0.45
C ASN A 62 -9.07 -27.71 -1.58
N CYS A 63 -9.42 -26.46 -1.24
CA CYS A 63 -9.71 -25.44 -2.22
C CYS A 63 -8.51 -25.19 -3.16
N PHE A 64 -7.30 -25.11 -2.62
CA PHE A 64 -6.11 -24.89 -3.42
C PHE A 64 -5.74 -26.09 -4.30
N GLU A 65 -6.02 -27.31 -3.88
CA GLU A 65 -5.88 -28.49 -4.75
C GLU A 65 -6.82 -28.42 -5.95
N GLU A 66 -8.05 -27.95 -5.77
CA GLU A 66 -8.97 -27.69 -6.88
C GLU A 66 -8.47 -26.57 -7.78
N TYR A 67 -7.97 -25.48 -7.23
CA TYR A 67 -7.38 -24.39 -7.99
C TYR A 67 -6.19 -24.85 -8.84
N LEU A 68 -5.35 -25.75 -8.33
CA LEU A 68 -4.26 -26.34 -9.09
C LEU A 68 -4.76 -27.14 -10.30
N ARG A 69 -5.86 -27.91 -10.13
CA ARG A 69 -6.46 -28.65 -11.25
C ARG A 69 -7.02 -27.71 -12.31
N ILE A 70 -7.70 -26.62 -11.89
CA ILE A 70 -8.25 -25.61 -12.79
C ILE A 70 -7.11 -24.87 -13.50
N MET A 71 -6.08 -24.39 -12.79
CA MET A 71 -4.91 -23.74 -13.39
C MET A 71 -4.24 -24.63 -14.43
N LYS A 72 -4.12 -25.94 -14.15
CA LYS A 72 -3.58 -26.92 -15.11
C LYS A 72 -4.45 -27.05 -16.35
N SER A 73 -5.78 -27.03 -16.23
CA SER A 73 -6.71 -27.15 -17.37
C SER A 73 -6.65 -25.92 -18.29
N TYR A 74 -6.41 -24.74 -17.73
CA TYR A 74 -6.21 -23.50 -18.48
C TYR A 74 -4.77 -23.30 -19.00
N GLY A 75 -3.84 -24.18 -18.63
CA GLY A 75 -2.44 -24.05 -19.01
C GLY A 75 -1.77 -22.80 -18.42
N VAL A 76 -2.06 -22.51 -17.14
CA VAL A 76 -1.50 -21.34 -16.43
C VAL A 76 0.02 -21.45 -16.37
N ASP A 77 0.72 -20.44 -16.89
CA ASP A 77 2.19 -20.37 -16.93
C ASP A 77 2.77 -19.91 -15.59
N GLU A 78 2.13 -18.95 -14.94
CA GLU A 78 2.57 -18.30 -13.71
C GLU A 78 1.36 -17.94 -12.85
N TYR A 79 1.55 -17.90 -11.53
CA TYR A 79 0.53 -17.42 -10.60
C TYR A 79 1.11 -16.57 -9.48
N VAL A 80 0.26 -15.76 -8.85
CA VAL A 80 0.53 -15.06 -7.61
C VAL A 80 -0.61 -15.32 -6.64
N CYS A 81 -0.28 -15.70 -5.41
CA CYS A 81 -1.24 -15.91 -4.32
C CYS A 81 -0.89 -14.99 -3.15
N TYR A 82 -1.82 -14.09 -2.84
CA TYR A 82 -1.70 -13.21 -1.68
C TYR A 82 -2.69 -13.61 -0.59
N ALA A 83 -2.24 -13.50 0.67
CA ALA A 83 -3.07 -13.60 1.84
C ALA A 83 -3.20 -12.23 2.51
N THR A 84 -4.41 -11.91 2.94
CA THR A 84 -4.76 -10.59 3.46
C THR A 84 -5.07 -10.61 4.97
N THR A 85 -5.89 -9.72 5.46
CA THR A 85 -6.09 -9.37 6.87
C THR A 85 -6.31 -10.58 7.78
N ALA A 86 -7.18 -11.55 7.42
CA ALA A 86 -7.47 -12.67 8.32
C ALA A 86 -6.27 -13.57 8.60
N VAL A 87 -5.47 -13.86 7.56
CA VAL A 87 -4.25 -14.66 7.71
C VAL A 87 -3.12 -13.83 8.31
N ARG A 88 -2.98 -12.57 7.90
CA ARG A 88 -1.95 -11.64 8.39
C ARG A 88 -2.00 -11.46 9.90
N GLU A 89 -3.20 -11.38 10.49
CA GLU A 89 -3.40 -11.14 11.91
C GLU A 89 -3.48 -12.41 12.75
N ALA A 90 -3.61 -13.57 12.12
CA ALA A 90 -3.62 -14.83 12.85
C ALA A 90 -2.25 -15.11 13.48
N SER A 91 -2.22 -15.38 14.78
CA SER A 91 -0.98 -15.65 15.53
C SER A 91 -0.24 -16.91 15.06
N ASN A 92 -0.90 -17.78 14.29
CA ASN A 92 -0.36 -19.01 13.69
C ASN A 92 -0.18 -18.89 12.16
N SER A 93 -0.13 -17.69 11.60
CA SER A 93 -0.06 -17.44 10.16
C SER A 93 1.12 -18.14 9.47
N GLU A 94 2.29 -18.16 10.08
CA GLU A 94 3.48 -18.81 9.51
C GLU A 94 3.27 -20.32 9.36
N TYR A 95 2.67 -20.98 10.36
CA TYR A 95 2.38 -22.41 10.30
C TYR A 95 1.32 -22.73 9.23
N ILE A 96 0.34 -21.84 9.06
CA ILE A 96 -0.71 -22.01 8.03
C ILE A 96 -0.10 -21.96 6.64
N ILE A 97 0.74 -20.96 6.37
CA ILE A 97 1.40 -20.82 5.07
C ILE A 97 2.33 -21.98 4.78
N ASP A 98 3.09 -22.44 5.77
CA ASP A 98 3.96 -23.60 5.64
C ASP A 98 3.16 -24.86 5.30
N GLN A 99 2.06 -25.14 6.01
CA GLN A 99 1.18 -26.27 5.73
C GLN A 99 0.56 -26.21 4.33
N ILE A 100 0.09 -25.03 3.90
CA ILE A 100 -0.43 -24.84 2.55
C ILE A 100 0.66 -25.17 1.52
N ASN A 101 1.86 -24.65 1.71
CA ASN A 101 2.99 -24.90 0.79
C ASN A 101 3.38 -26.38 0.75
N ILE A 102 3.48 -27.06 1.90
CA ILE A 102 3.86 -28.48 1.98
C ILE A 102 2.79 -29.35 1.31
N ARG A 103 1.51 -29.09 1.53
CA ARG A 103 0.40 -29.93 1.05
C ARG A 103 0.06 -29.69 -0.40
N THR A 104 0.12 -28.44 -0.86
CA THR A 104 -0.36 -28.05 -2.19
C THR A 104 0.74 -27.57 -3.14
N GLY A 105 1.90 -27.20 -2.63
CA GLY A 105 2.96 -26.55 -3.39
C GLY A 105 2.67 -25.09 -3.73
N ILE A 106 1.50 -24.54 -3.33
CA ILE A 106 1.16 -23.13 -3.57
C ILE A 106 1.95 -22.25 -2.61
N LYS A 107 2.67 -21.27 -3.18
CA LYS A 107 3.40 -20.26 -2.43
C LYS A 107 2.51 -19.07 -2.14
N VAL A 108 2.10 -18.93 -0.88
CA VAL A 108 1.29 -17.82 -0.40
C VAL A 108 2.21 -16.73 0.17
N THR A 109 1.96 -15.49 -0.19
CA THR A 109 2.64 -14.31 0.38
C THR A 109 1.65 -13.48 1.16
N ILE A 110 1.92 -13.20 2.42
CA ILE A 110 1.14 -12.22 3.20
C ILE A 110 1.55 -10.83 2.73
N ILE A 111 0.56 -10.03 2.33
CA ILE A 111 0.76 -8.62 1.98
C ILE A 111 0.30 -7.70 3.10
N SER A 112 0.91 -6.51 3.18
CA SER A 112 0.51 -5.47 4.12
C SER A 112 -0.81 -4.80 3.70
N ASN A 113 -1.43 -4.04 4.60
CA ASN A 113 -2.60 -3.21 4.27
C ASN A 113 -2.25 -2.18 3.18
N GLU A 114 -1.03 -1.68 3.16
CA GLU A 114 -0.53 -0.67 2.23
C GLU A 114 -0.35 -1.24 0.82
N GLU A 115 0.12 -2.49 0.71
CA GLU A 115 0.20 -3.21 -0.56
C GLU A 115 -1.19 -3.56 -1.09
N GLU A 116 -2.08 -4.06 -0.23
CA GLU A 116 -3.46 -4.41 -0.56
C GLU A 116 -4.21 -3.20 -1.14
N ARG A 117 -4.17 -2.06 -0.43
CA ARG A 117 -4.78 -0.80 -0.84
C ARG A 117 -4.21 -0.25 -2.15
N PHE A 118 -2.90 -0.35 -2.33
CA PHE A 118 -2.23 0.05 -3.55
C PHE A 118 -2.70 -0.75 -4.77
N LEU A 119 -2.88 -2.06 -4.60
CA LEU A 119 -3.40 -2.94 -5.63
C LEU A 119 -4.85 -2.62 -5.98
N HIS A 120 -5.70 -2.31 -4.99
CA HIS A 120 -7.07 -1.86 -5.25
C HIS A 120 -7.12 -0.52 -6.01
N ASN A 121 -6.28 0.45 -5.65
CA ASN A 121 -6.19 1.71 -6.38
C ASN A 121 -5.73 1.49 -7.83
N LYS A 122 -4.78 0.57 -8.07
CA LYS A 122 -4.36 0.17 -9.42
C LYS A 122 -5.47 -0.51 -10.21
N ALA A 123 -6.23 -1.40 -9.57
CA ALA A 123 -7.38 -2.04 -10.19
C ALA A 123 -8.41 -1.01 -10.64
N PHE A 124 -8.70 -0.02 -9.79
CA PHE A 124 -9.62 1.06 -10.13
C PHE A 124 -9.10 1.89 -11.32
N ALA A 125 -7.83 2.28 -11.32
CA ALA A 125 -7.24 3.07 -12.39
C ALA A 125 -7.24 2.37 -13.77
N LEU A 126 -7.02 1.04 -13.80
CA LEU A 126 -7.04 0.30 -15.06
C LEU A 126 -8.47 0.10 -15.59
N ASN A 127 -9.41 -0.16 -14.69
CA ASN A 127 -10.80 -0.47 -15.06
C ASN A 127 -11.66 0.78 -15.29
N ASN A 128 -11.17 1.97 -14.95
CA ASN A 128 -11.91 3.22 -15.09
C ASN A 128 -11.13 4.24 -15.95
N SER A 129 -11.61 4.48 -17.17
CA SER A 129 -10.98 5.41 -18.12
C SER A 129 -10.95 6.87 -17.65
N TYR A 130 -11.76 7.23 -16.65
CA TYR A 130 -11.86 8.58 -16.08
C TYR A 130 -11.10 8.70 -14.75
N PHE A 131 -10.28 7.72 -14.38
CA PHE A 131 -9.55 7.73 -13.12
C PHE A 131 -8.74 9.03 -12.93
N ASP A 132 -7.97 9.43 -13.96
CA ASP A 132 -7.15 10.64 -13.88
C ASP A 132 -8.00 11.91 -13.67
N ASP A 133 -9.15 12.03 -14.36
CA ASP A 133 -10.09 13.15 -14.20
C ASP A 133 -10.73 13.16 -12.79
N ILE A 134 -11.02 11.98 -12.23
CA ILE A 134 -11.57 11.79 -10.90
C ILE A 134 -10.60 12.28 -9.83
N ILE A 135 -9.34 11.85 -9.91
CA ILE A 135 -8.33 12.20 -8.91
C ILE A 135 -7.85 13.66 -9.06
N GLU A 136 -7.88 14.21 -10.27
CA GLU A 136 -7.60 15.63 -10.51
C GLU A 136 -8.66 16.53 -9.87
N ALA A 137 -9.92 16.19 -10.04
CA ALA A 137 -11.03 16.96 -9.48
C ALA A 137 -11.22 16.80 -7.96
N GLY A 138 -10.49 15.89 -7.34
CA GLY A 138 -10.57 15.55 -5.93
C GLY A 138 -11.50 14.39 -5.63
N ALA A 139 -10.95 13.34 -5.00
CA ALA A 139 -11.68 12.11 -4.70
C ALA A 139 -11.31 11.51 -3.34
N VAL A 140 -12.31 10.93 -2.69
CA VAL A 140 -12.14 10.01 -1.56
C VAL A 140 -12.51 8.62 -2.01
N LEU A 141 -11.59 7.68 -1.89
CA LEU A 141 -11.80 6.26 -2.16
C LEU A 141 -11.97 5.54 -0.83
N VAL A 142 -13.10 4.89 -0.63
CA VAL A 142 -13.42 4.13 0.59
C VAL A 142 -13.65 2.67 0.23
N ASP A 143 -12.72 1.83 0.61
CA ASP A 143 -12.77 0.39 0.39
C ASP A 143 -13.15 -0.31 1.69
N VAL A 144 -14.35 -0.90 1.73
CA VAL A 144 -14.87 -1.63 2.89
C VAL A 144 -14.67 -3.11 2.68
N ALA A 145 -13.59 -3.64 3.25
CA ALA A 145 -13.31 -5.06 3.31
C ALA A 145 -13.91 -5.70 4.59
N SER A 146 -13.79 -7.02 4.70
CA SER A 146 -14.30 -7.75 5.87
C SER A 146 -13.52 -7.46 7.15
N GLY A 147 -12.20 -7.25 7.06
CA GLY A 147 -11.32 -7.03 8.22
C GLY A 147 -10.97 -5.56 8.51
N SER A 148 -11.06 -4.68 7.52
CA SER A 148 -10.66 -3.29 7.62
C SER A 148 -11.42 -2.39 6.65
N VAL A 149 -11.38 -1.09 6.91
CA VAL A 149 -11.78 -0.05 5.96
C VAL A 149 -10.54 0.73 5.56
N GLN A 150 -10.33 0.86 4.25
CA GLN A 150 -9.20 1.57 3.68
C GLN A 150 -9.69 2.85 3.04
N VAL A 151 -9.04 3.97 3.36
CA VAL A 151 -9.44 5.30 2.86
C VAL A 151 -8.24 5.95 2.20
N SER A 152 -8.41 6.39 0.96
CA SER A 152 -7.40 7.12 0.19
C SER A 152 -7.95 8.45 -0.29
N HIS A 153 -7.20 9.52 -0.14
CA HIS A 153 -7.59 10.87 -0.51
C HIS A 153 -6.71 11.37 -1.64
N TYR A 154 -7.33 11.72 -2.77
CA TYR A 154 -6.67 12.31 -3.93
C TYR A 154 -7.11 13.75 -4.13
N GLU A 155 -6.17 14.62 -4.47
CA GLU A 155 -6.42 16.01 -4.82
C GLU A 155 -5.37 16.46 -5.84
N GLN A 156 -5.79 17.14 -6.89
CA GLN A 156 -4.90 17.63 -7.96
C GLN A 156 -3.99 16.51 -8.52
N SER A 157 -4.58 15.36 -8.83
CA SER A 157 -3.91 14.16 -9.35
C SER A 157 -2.86 13.55 -8.41
N LYS A 158 -2.82 13.92 -7.13
CA LYS A 158 -1.86 13.42 -6.14
C LYS A 158 -2.57 12.78 -4.96
N LEU A 159 -2.06 11.63 -4.55
CA LEU A 159 -2.46 11.03 -3.29
C LEU A 159 -1.98 11.94 -2.14
N GLN A 160 -2.91 12.50 -1.38
CA GLN A 160 -2.59 13.30 -0.21
C GLN A 160 -2.21 12.38 0.96
N PHE A 161 -3.08 11.45 1.29
CA PHE A 161 -2.79 10.43 2.29
C PHE A 161 -3.68 9.22 2.12
N SER A 162 -3.32 8.14 2.77
CA SER A 162 -4.07 6.90 2.77
C SER A 162 -3.96 6.22 4.13
N GLN A 163 -5.08 5.73 4.66
CA GLN A 163 -5.16 5.14 5.98
C GLN A 163 -5.94 3.83 5.98
N ASN A 164 -5.58 2.96 6.91
CA ASN A 164 -6.29 1.74 7.20
C ASN A 164 -6.93 1.82 8.60
N LEU A 165 -8.25 1.63 8.65
CA LEU A 165 -8.98 1.50 9.91
C LEU A 165 -9.22 0.01 10.15
N PRO A 166 -8.81 -0.56 11.29
CA PRO A 166 -9.02 -1.98 11.61
C PRO A 166 -10.47 -2.25 12.04
N MET A 167 -11.43 -1.90 11.18
CA MET A 167 -12.87 -1.90 11.41
C MET A 167 -13.63 -2.39 10.16
N GLY A 168 -13.33 -3.59 9.66
CA GLY A 168 -14.06 -4.14 8.52
C GLY A 168 -15.46 -4.64 8.89
N SER A 169 -16.29 -4.89 7.89
CA SER A 169 -17.69 -5.28 8.08
C SER A 169 -17.88 -6.54 8.92
N LEU A 170 -17.08 -7.58 8.70
CA LEU A 170 -17.10 -8.81 9.51
C LEU A 170 -16.50 -8.57 10.90
N ARG A 171 -15.37 -7.89 10.98
CA ARG A 171 -14.69 -7.61 12.26
C ARG A 171 -15.60 -6.85 13.23
N VAL A 172 -16.33 -5.85 12.75
CA VAL A 172 -17.26 -5.08 13.60
C VAL A 172 -18.38 -5.98 14.13
N LEU A 173 -18.93 -6.87 13.31
CA LEU A 173 -19.95 -7.81 13.76
C LEU A 173 -19.41 -8.80 14.79
N GLU A 174 -18.21 -9.33 14.61
CA GLU A 174 -17.58 -10.24 15.57
C GLU A 174 -17.27 -9.53 16.89
N ASN A 175 -16.74 -8.29 16.85
CA ASN A 175 -16.47 -7.48 18.06
C ASN A 175 -17.75 -7.19 18.86
N LEU A 176 -18.90 -7.06 18.18
CA LEU A 176 -20.20 -6.80 18.83
C LEU A 176 -21.02 -8.06 19.07
N SER A 177 -20.49 -9.25 18.81
CA SER A 177 -21.21 -10.51 18.91
C SER A 177 -21.77 -10.78 20.30
N THR A 178 -21.04 -10.43 21.36
CA THR A 178 -21.48 -10.57 22.76
C THR A 178 -22.59 -9.61 23.16
N VAL A 179 -22.65 -8.43 22.51
CA VAL A 179 -23.65 -7.39 22.81
C VAL A 179 -24.94 -7.62 22.02
N LYS A 180 -24.88 -8.34 20.91
CA LYS A 180 -26.00 -8.56 19.97
C LYS A 180 -27.27 -9.07 20.67
N ASN A 181 -27.13 -9.98 21.62
CA ASN A 181 -28.24 -10.63 22.30
C ASN A 181 -28.72 -9.88 23.57
N SER A 182 -28.00 -8.83 24.00
CA SER A 182 -28.27 -8.07 25.21
C SER A 182 -28.82 -6.67 24.94
N THR A 183 -28.97 -6.28 23.68
CA THR A 183 -29.45 -4.93 23.31
C THR A 183 -30.85 -4.97 22.69
N ILE A 184 -31.62 -3.88 22.93
CA ILE A 184 -32.95 -3.68 22.33
C ILE A 184 -32.84 -3.37 20.82
N SER A 185 -31.79 -2.66 20.41
CA SER A 185 -31.53 -2.28 19.02
C SER A 185 -30.07 -2.49 18.67
N PHE A 186 -29.75 -3.62 18.05
CA PHE A 186 -28.40 -3.91 17.61
C PHE A 186 -27.92 -2.96 16.50
N SER A 187 -28.82 -2.51 15.61
CA SER A 187 -28.48 -1.54 14.56
C SER A 187 -28.00 -0.20 15.12
N SER A 188 -28.59 0.28 16.20
CA SER A 188 -28.15 1.53 16.86
C SER A 188 -26.76 1.37 17.50
N VAL A 189 -26.51 0.25 18.18
CA VAL A 189 -25.20 -0.03 18.78
C VAL A 189 -24.11 -0.17 17.71
N LEU A 190 -24.44 -0.81 16.59
CA LEU A 190 -23.55 -0.93 15.45
C LEU A 190 -23.19 0.43 14.86
N GLU A 191 -24.20 1.30 14.66
CA GLU A 191 -24.02 2.67 14.16
C GLU A 191 -23.12 3.48 15.11
N ASP A 192 -23.41 3.47 16.40
CA ASP A 192 -22.62 4.21 17.41
C ASP A 192 -21.16 3.72 17.45
N PHE A 193 -20.93 2.41 17.38
CA PHE A 193 -19.59 1.83 17.36
C PHE A 193 -18.79 2.27 16.15
N ILE A 194 -19.39 2.19 14.95
CA ILE A 194 -18.75 2.62 13.70
C ILE A 194 -18.49 4.14 13.73
N LYS A 195 -19.47 4.93 14.20
CA LYS A 195 -19.36 6.38 14.32
C LYS A 195 -18.23 6.82 15.24
N ALA A 196 -18.07 6.15 16.37
CA ALA A 196 -16.98 6.44 17.32
C ALA A 196 -15.60 6.21 16.65
N GLY A 197 -15.40 5.10 15.95
CA GLY A 197 -14.15 4.80 15.23
C GLY A 197 -13.86 5.80 14.11
N ILE A 198 -14.87 6.14 13.31
CA ILE A 198 -14.71 7.08 12.20
C ILE A 198 -14.49 8.52 12.70
N ASN A 199 -15.12 8.94 13.80
CA ASN A 199 -14.91 10.28 14.35
C ASN A 199 -13.45 10.49 14.77
N ASN A 200 -12.82 9.50 15.39
CA ASN A 200 -11.40 9.57 15.72
C ASN A 200 -10.52 9.76 14.48
N TYR A 201 -10.82 9.03 13.40
CA TYR A 201 -10.14 9.21 12.12
C TYR A 201 -10.38 10.61 11.53
N LYS A 202 -11.64 11.08 11.49
CA LYS A 202 -12.00 12.38 10.92
C LYS A 202 -11.33 13.55 11.66
N ASN A 203 -11.24 13.49 12.96
CA ASN A 203 -10.60 14.53 13.77
C ASN A 203 -9.12 14.72 13.42
N VAL A 204 -8.44 13.64 13.04
CA VAL A 204 -7.00 13.68 12.73
C VAL A 204 -6.73 13.95 11.25
N PHE A 205 -7.48 13.31 10.35
CA PHE A 205 -7.13 13.24 8.92
C PHE A 205 -8.10 14.01 8.02
N TYR A 206 -9.34 14.31 8.46
CA TYR A 206 -10.41 14.77 7.59
C TYR A 206 -10.82 16.21 7.91
N LYS A 207 -9.89 17.17 7.70
CA LYS A 207 -10.10 18.56 8.13
C LYS A 207 -10.96 19.41 7.17
N ASN A 208 -11.12 19.00 5.89
CA ASN A 208 -11.93 19.74 4.91
C ASN A 208 -12.39 18.81 3.77
N PRO A 209 -13.54 18.14 3.90
CA PRO A 209 -13.96 17.07 2.99
C PRO A 209 -14.76 17.59 1.77
N ASN A 210 -14.22 18.52 1.01
CA ASN A 210 -14.91 18.98 -0.20
C ASN A 210 -14.37 18.26 -1.45
N TYR A 211 -14.57 16.92 -1.50
CA TYR A 211 -14.22 16.11 -2.64
C TYR A 211 -15.40 15.98 -3.60
N LYS A 212 -15.14 16.21 -4.89
CA LYS A 212 -16.15 16.08 -5.93
C LYS A 212 -16.61 14.63 -6.13
N TYR A 213 -15.69 13.69 -5.99
CA TYR A 213 -15.96 12.26 -6.18
C TYR A 213 -15.84 11.48 -4.88
N PHE A 214 -16.80 10.58 -4.68
CA PHE A 214 -16.79 9.58 -3.62
C PHE A 214 -16.81 8.20 -4.25
N VAL A 215 -15.71 7.45 -4.12
CA VAL A 215 -15.57 6.12 -4.73
C VAL A 215 -15.75 5.07 -3.64
N ILE A 216 -16.79 4.26 -3.76
CA ILE A 216 -17.03 3.13 -2.85
C ILE A 216 -16.52 1.84 -3.47
N MET A 217 -15.75 1.08 -2.72
CA MET A 217 -15.16 -0.19 -3.13
C MET A 217 -15.41 -1.26 -2.06
N GLY A 218 -15.23 -2.51 -2.43
CA GLY A 218 -15.40 -3.66 -1.55
C GLY A 218 -16.38 -4.68 -2.11
N ASN A 219 -16.37 -5.88 -1.53
CA ASN A 219 -17.14 -7.03 -2.06
C ASN A 219 -18.66 -6.81 -2.07
N GLN A 220 -19.19 -5.90 -1.23
CA GLN A 220 -20.62 -5.62 -1.14
C GLN A 220 -21.13 -4.70 -2.26
N VAL A 221 -20.27 -3.99 -2.97
CA VAL A 221 -20.66 -3.01 -4.00
C VAL A 221 -21.51 -3.67 -5.09
N ARG A 222 -21.10 -4.83 -5.59
CA ARG A 222 -21.87 -5.58 -6.61
C ARG A 222 -23.29 -5.93 -6.17
N TYR A 223 -23.47 -6.21 -4.88
CA TYR A 223 -24.78 -6.58 -4.32
C TYR A 223 -25.67 -5.34 -4.07
N ILE A 224 -25.06 -4.20 -3.70
CA ILE A 224 -25.76 -2.91 -3.64
C ILE A 224 -26.32 -2.59 -5.03
N LYS A 225 -25.50 -2.68 -6.07
CA LYS A 225 -25.91 -2.48 -7.47
C LYS A 225 -27.00 -3.47 -7.88
N LYS A 226 -26.86 -4.77 -7.53
CA LYS A 226 -27.85 -5.83 -7.82
C LYS A 226 -29.20 -5.51 -7.21
N ILE A 227 -29.28 -5.12 -5.93
CA ILE A 227 -30.50 -4.76 -5.22
C ILE A 227 -31.19 -3.56 -5.86
N CYS A 228 -30.40 -2.57 -6.30
CA CYS A 228 -30.93 -1.36 -6.95
C CYS A 228 -31.21 -1.53 -8.46
N GLY A 229 -30.86 -2.67 -9.07
CA GLY A 229 -31.00 -2.90 -10.51
C GLY A 229 -30.10 -2.02 -11.37
N ILE A 230 -28.90 -1.67 -10.88
CA ILE A 230 -27.96 -0.75 -11.53
C ILE A 230 -26.81 -1.56 -12.16
N SER A 231 -26.52 -1.29 -13.44
CA SER A 231 -25.39 -1.86 -14.17
C SER A 231 -24.20 -0.90 -14.32
N SER A 232 -24.44 0.42 -14.21
CA SER A 232 -23.39 1.43 -14.30
C SER A 232 -22.56 1.51 -13.01
N ASP A 233 -21.38 2.13 -13.09
CA ASP A 233 -20.60 2.44 -11.89
C ASP A 233 -21.06 3.70 -11.16
N SER A 234 -21.93 4.51 -11.76
CA SER A 234 -22.52 5.66 -11.09
C SER A 234 -23.76 5.25 -10.29
N ILE A 235 -23.77 5.56 -9.01
CA ILE A 235 -24.91 5.35 -8.11
C ILE A 235 -25.24 6.65 -7.37
N THR A 236 -26.39 6.70 -6.73
CA THR A 236 -26.86 7.88 -5.97
C THR A 236 -26.84 7.58 -4.46
N GLU A 237 -26.89 8.65 -3.65
CA GLU A 237 -27.10 8.53 -2.21
C GLU A 237 -28.42 7.81 -1.90
N GLU A 238 -29.48 8.09 -2.67
CA GLU A 238 -30.78 7.44 -2.55
C GLU A 238 -30.69 5.91 -2.72
N ASN A 239 -29.87 5.43 -3.67
CA ASN A 239 -29.65 3.98 -3.84
C ASN A 239 -29.04 3.35 -2.58
N ILE A 240 -28.08 4.03 -1.95
CA ILE A 240 -27.46 3.56 -0.70
C ILE A 240 -28.48 3.58 0.44
N ASP A 241 -29.32 4.62 0.52
CA ASP A 241 -30.37 4.75 1.51
C ASP A 241 -31.47 3.69 1.35
N ASP A 242 -31.85 3.36 0.13
CA ASP A 242 -32.83 2.32 -0.14
C ASP A 242 -32.35 0.96 0.29
N VAL A 243 -31.10 0.60 -0.02
CA VAL A 243 -30.51 -0.66 0.46
C VAL A 243 -30.40 -0.68 1.98
N TYR A 244 -30.04 0.45 2.60
CA TYR A 244 -30.03 0.59 4.07
C TYR A 244 -31.40 0.31 4.67
N LYS A 245 -32.48 0.91 4.13
CA LYS A 245 -33.86 0.71 4.58
C LYS A 245 -34.28 -0.76 4.44
N ILE A 246 -34.04 -1.37 3.27
CA ILE A 246 -34.39 -2.77 3.01
C ILE A 246 -33.76 -3.69 4.05
N ILE A 247 -32.46 -3.53 4.34
CA ILE A 247 -31.76 -4.38 5.30
C ILE A 247 -32.22 -4.10 6.73
N SER A 248 -32.50 -2.83 7.06
CA SER A 248 -32.94 -2.44 8.40
C SER A 248 -34.34 -2.97 8.73
N GLU A 249 -35.26 -2.95 7.75
CA GLU A 249 -36.66 -3.36 7.94
C GLU A 249 -36.86 -4.87 7.85
N TYR A 250 -36.20 -5.53 6.89
CA TYR A 250 -36.50 -6.91 6.54
C TYR A 250 -35.38 -7.90 6.94
N GLY A 251 -34.20 -7.40 7.21
CA GLY A 251 -33.05 -8.20 7.61
C GLY A 251 -32.36 -8.99 6.48
N PRO A 252 -31.24 -9.68 6.79
CA PRO A 252 -30.41 -10.34 5.79
C PRO A 252 -31.08 -11.55 5.11
N GLN A 253 -32.01 -12.27 5.80
CA GLN A 253 -32.72 -13.39 5.20
C GLN A 253 -33.61 -12.95 4.03
N TYR A 254 -34.33 -11.85 4.18
CA TYR A 254 -35.13 -11.30 3.11
C TYR A 254 -34.28 -10.90 1.89
N VAL A 255 -33.08 -10.35 2.15
CA VAL A 255 -32.15 -9.96 1.08
C VAL A 255 -31.64 -11.19 0.31
N GLU A 256 -31.38 -12.30 1.02
CA GLU A 256 -31.07 -13.59 0.39
C GLU A 256 -32.22 -14.10 -0.48
N ASP A 257 -33.41 -14.22 0.10
CA ASP A 257 -34.57 -14.80 -0.56
C ASP A 257 -35.07 -14.00 -1.77
N LYS A 258 -35.04 -12.66 -1.69
CA LYS A 258 -35.59 -11.79 -2.71
C LYS A 258 -34.57 -11.39 -3.78
N TYR A 259 -33.34 -11.15 -3.38
CA TYR A 259 -32.30 -10.61 -4.27
C TYR A 259 -31.18 -11.61 -4.57
N GLU A 260 -31.31 -12.86 -4.08
CA GLU A 260 -30.29 -13.92 -4.26
C GLU A 260 -28.88 -13.46 -3.87
N VAL A 261 -28.78 -12.76 -2.74
CA VAL A 261 -27.51 -12.40 -2.11
C VAL A 261 -27.19 -13.43 -1.05
N PRO A 262 -26.05 -14.12 -1.09
CA PRO A 262 -25.71 -15.12 -0.08
C PRO A 262 -25.86 -14.55 1.34
N TYR A 263 -26.48 -15.33 2.25
CA TYR A 263 -26.79 -14.87 3.62
C TYR A 263 -25.57 -14.31 4.36
N ASP A 264 -24.41 -14.98 4.21
CA ASP A 264 -23.16 -14.54 4.83
C ASP A 264 -22.67 -13.19 4.30
N ILE A 265 -23.02 -12.83 3.08
CA ILE A 265 -22.75 -11.49 2.51
C ILE A 265 -23.82 -10.50 2.94
N ALA A 266 -25.09 -10.89 2.89
CA ALA A 266 -26.22 -10.02 3.24
C ALA A 266 -26.08 -9.42 4.66
N LYS A 267 -25.63 -10.23 5.63
CA LYS A 267 -25.39 -9.74 7.01
C LYS A 267 -24.23 -8.74 7.12
N LEU A 268 -23.26 -8.74 6.16
CA LEU A 268 -22.15 -7.78 6.13
C LEU A 268 -22.54 -6.46 5.44
N MET A 269 -23.68 -6.40 4.74
CA MET A 269 -24.09 -5.21 4.00
C MET A 269 -24.42 -4.05 4.93
N MET A 270 -25.11 -4.29 6.06
CA MET A 270 -25.46 -3.23 7.01
C MET A 270 -24.22 -2.46 7.51
N PRO A 271 -23.18 -3.08 8.10
CA PRO A 271 -21.99 -2.35 8.50
C PRO A 271 -21.29 -1.68 7.31
N SER A 272 -21.25 -2.30 6.13
CA SER A 272 -20.61 -1.70 4.95
C SER A 272 -21.31 -0.42 4.50
N ILE A 273 -22.64 -0.42 4.45
CA ILE A 273 -23.44 0.75 4.10
C ILE A 273 -23.25 1.86 5.13
N LEU A 274 -23.22 1.53 6.41
CA LEU A 274 -22.97 2.51 7.47
C LEU A 274 -21.60 3.19 7.30
N PHE A 275 -20.57 2.44 6.94
CA PHE A 275 -19.25 3.01 6.60
C PHE A 275 -19.36 4.00 5.44
N TYR A 276 -19.98 3.61 4.32
CA TYR A 276 -20.12 4.50 3.17
C TYR A 276 -20.88 5.77 3.56
N LYS A 277 -22.03 5.65 4.22
CA LYS A 277 -22.85 6.81 4.67
C LYS A 277 -22.07 7.75 5.59
N MET A 278 -21.21 7.23 6.46
CA MET A 278 -20.44 8.05 7.39
C MET A 278 -19.25 8.76 6.73
N PHE A 279 -18.70 8.22 5.63
CA PHE A 279 -17.65 8.88 4.88
C PHE A 279 -18.17 9.85 3.83
N MET A 280 -19.40 9.70 3.36
CA MET A 280 -20.00 10.62 2.40
C MET A 280 -20.06 12.05 2.96
N SER A 281 -19.85 13.02 2.08
CA SER A 281 -20.03 14.44 2.41
C SER A 281 -21.51 14.76 2.56
N LYS A 282 -21.84 15.66 3.48
CA LYS A 282 -23.20 16.23 3.57
C LYS A 282 -23.48 17.29 2.50
N GLU A 283 -22.51 17.63 1.68
CA GLU A 283 -22.67 18.61 0.62
C GLU A 283 -23.40 17.98 -0.57
N LYS A 284 -24.45 18.67 -1.03
CA LYS A 284 -25.20 18.32 -2.24
C LYS A 284 -24.28 18.49 -3.43
N ASN A 285 -24.03 17.47 -4.23
CA ASN A 285 -23.37 17.41 -5.53
C ASN A 285 -22.12 16.51 -5.57
N GLN A 286 -21.89 15.67 -4.57
CA GLN A 286 -20.85 14.64 -4.64
C GLN A 286 -21.28 13.54 -5.64
N ILE A 287 -20.41 13.19 -6.57
CA ILE A 287 -20.64 12.11 -7.54
C ILE A 287 -20.14 10.81 -6.91
N ILE A 288 -21.03 9.82 -6.78
CA ILE A 288 -20.67 8.52 -6.19
C ILE A 288 -20.38 7.54 -7.31
N ILE A 289 -19.21 6.90 -7.23
CA ILE A 289 -18.76 5.87 -8.17
C ILE A 289 -18.56 4.57 -7.40
N ALA A 290 -19.10 3.48 -7.92
CA ALA A 290 -19.14 2.16 -7.31
C ALA A 290 -18.58 1.08 -8.27
N PRO A 291 -17.26 1.05 -8.53
CA PRO A 291 -16.66 0.09 -9.43
C PRO A 291 -16.65 -1.31 -8.81
N GLU A 292 -16.88 -2.32 -9.64
CA GLU A 292 -16.77 -3.72 -9.24
C GLU A 292 -15.34 -4.21 -9.44
N ILE A 293 -14.48 -3.91 -8.49
CA ILE A 293 -13.08 -4.32 -8.48
C ILE A 293 -12.76 -5.17 -7.26
N SER A 294 -11.71 -5.97 -7.37
CA SER A 294 -11.24 -6.87 -6.32
C SER A 294 -9.71 -6.90 -6.28
N LEU A 295 -9.14 -7.48 -5.22
CA LEU A 295 -7.69 -7.60 -5.07
C LEU A 295 -7.06 -8.39 -6.22
N VAL A 296 -7.72 -9.43 -6.72
CA VAL A 296 -7.20 -10.21 -7.87
C VAL A 296 -7.08 -9.37 -9.14
N ASP A 297 -7.92 -8.34 -9.32
CA ASP A 297 -7.77 -7.39 -10.42
C ASP A 297 -6.49 -6.57 -10.25
N GLY A 298 -6.21 -6.10 -9.03
CA GLY A 298 -4.97 -5.39 -8.72
C GLY A 298 -3.71 -6.24 -8.92
N ILE A 299 -3.76 -7.52 -8.57
CA ILE A 299 -2.67 -8.48 -8.83
C ILE A 299 -2.42 -8.64 -10.32
N LEU A 300 -3.48 -8.75 -11.13
CA LEU A 300 -3.39 -8.81 -12.60
C LEU A 300 -2.74 -7.54 -13.16
N VAL A 301 -3.17 -6.36 -12.71
CA VAL A 301 -2.59 -5.07 -13.13
C VAL A 301 -1.11 -5.01 -12.79
N GLU A 302 -0.74 -5.34 -11.57
CA GLU A 302 0.65 -5.36 -11.11
C GLU A 302 1.52 -6.30 -11.96
N TYR A 303 0.99 -7.48 -12.32
CA TYR A 303 1.68 -8.45 -13.17
C TYR A 303 1.92 -7.91 -14.59
N VAL A 304 0.91 -7.30 -15.22
CA VAL A 304 1.05 -6.79 -16.59
C VAL A 304 1.96 -5.57 -16.64
N GLU A 305 1.95 -4.70 -15.64
CA GLU A 305 2.88 -3.57 -15.56
C GLU A 305 4.33 -4.03 -15.36
N LYS A 306 4.59 -4.97 -14.44
CA LYS A 306 5.93 -5.53 -14.22
C LYS A 306 6.53 -6.18 -15.45
N ASN A 307 5.68 -6.78 -16.28
CA ASN A 307 6.10 -7.44 -17.53
C ASN A 307 6.01 -6.53 -18.76
N ALA A 308 5.71 -5.24 -18.59
CA ALA A 308 5.57 -4.25 -19.64
C ALA A 308 4.58 -4.67 -20.76
N TYR A 309 3.46 -5.29 -20.36
CA TYR A 309 2.36 -5.62 -21.28
C TYR A 309 1.41 -4.45 -21.47
N THR A 310 1.15 -3.69 -20.39
CA THR A 310 0.39 -2.44 -20.41
C THR A 310 0.89 -1.52 -19.32
N HIS A 311 0.47 -0.26 -19.35
CA HIS A 311 0.74 0.72 -18.30
C HIS A 311 -0.54 1.52 -18.04
N THR A 312 -0.84 1.77 -16.78
CA THR A 312 -1.79 2.81 -16.41
C THR A 312 -1.21 4.17 -16.81
N LYS A 313 -2.07 5.14 -17.13
CA LYS A 313 -1.61 6.52 -17.39
C LYS A 313 -1.05 7.14 -16.10
N HIS A 314 -1.70 6.86 -14.97
CA HIS A 314 -1.29 7.35 -13.66
C HIS A 314 0.01 6.69 -13.20
N ILE A 315 0.94 7.50 -12.68
CA ILE A 315 2.24 7.05 -12.20
C ILE A 315 2.15 6.76 -10.70
N PHE A 316 1.78 5.55 -10.34
CA PHE A 316 1.60 5.13 -8.94
C PHE A 316 2.85 5.27 -8.05
N THR A 317 4.05 5.35 -8.63
CA THR A 317 5.27 5.67 -7.88
C THR A 317 5.20 7.06 -7.25
N ASP A 318 4.49 8.00 -7.90
CA ASP A 318 4.32 9.36 -7.40
C ASP A 318 3.37 9.39 -6.19
N ASP A 319 2.42 8.46 -6.09
CA ASP A 319 1.57 8.31 -4.92
C ASP A 319 2.36 7.91 -3.67
N ILE A 320 3.35 6.99 -3.84
CA ILE A 320 4.26 6.61 -2.75
C ILE A 320 5.02 7.85 -2.24
N ILE A 321 5.57 8.64 -3.16
CA ILE A 321 6.34 9.85 -2.83
C ILE A 321 5.44 10.93 -2.22
N SER A 322 4.24 11.14 -2.76
CA SER A 322 3.28 12.12 -2.24
C SER A 322 2.81 11.76 -0.84
N SER A 323 2.52 10.48 -0.60
CA SER A 323 2.17 9.97 0.73
C SER A 323 3.32 10.17 1.74
N ALA A 324 4.57 9.89 1.34
CA ALA A 324 5.74 10.16 2.18
C ALA A 324 5.86 11.64 2.54
N LYS A 325 5.72 12.54 1.54
CA LYS A 325 5.74 13.99 1.75
C LYS A 325 4.64 14.48 2.68
N TYR A 326 3.43 13.93 2.56
CA TYR A 326 2.32 14.26 3.45
C TYR A 326 2.65 13.93 4.93
N TYR A 327 3.17 12.72 5.20
CA TYR A 327 3.53 12.34 6.56
C TYR A 327 4.70 13.15 7.11
N ALA A 328 5.77 13.33 6.33
CA ALA A 328 6.93 14.11 6.73
C ALA A 328 6.58 15.58 6.98
N GLY A 329 5.66 16.15 6.20
CA GLY A 329 5.20 17.53 6.35
C GLY A 329 4.54 17.86 7.70
N LYS A 330 4.13 16.84 8.48
CA LYS A 330 3.64 17.03 9.84
C LYS A 330 4.73 17.38 10.85
N TYR A 331 6.00 17.19 10.47
CA TYR A 331 7.18 17.36 11.31
C TYR A 331 8.05 18.56 10.87
N ASP A 332 7.46 19.52 10.19
CA ASP A 332 8.08 20.81 9.79
C ASP A 332 9.45 20.68 9.09
N VAL A 333 9.60 19.65 8.26
CA VAL A 333 10.84 19.42 7.51
C VAL A 333 10.96 20.38 6.32
N SER A 334 12.18 20.86 6.06
CA SER A 334 12.46 21.73 4.92
C SER A 334 12.23 21.02 3.58
N HIS A 335 11.18 21.42 2.86
CA HIS A 335 10.86 20.89 1.53
C HIS A 335 12.03 21.05 0.54
N ARG A 336 12.73 22.17 0.56
CA ARG A 336 13.86 22.43 -0.35
C ARG A 336 15.01 21.49 -0.06
N HIS A 337 15.32 21.28 1.21
CA HIS A 337 16.41 20.42 1.66
C HIS A 337 16.17 18.96 1.25
N TYR A 338 15.09 18.34 1.67
CA TYR A 338 14.87 16.93 1.31
C TYR A 338 14.71 16.72 -0.20
N THR A 339 14.24 17.73 -0.95
CA THR A 339 14.19 17.64 -2.42
C THR A 339 15.58 17.57 -3.02
N LYS A 340 16.53 18.38 -2.53
CA LYS A 340 17.92 18.33 -2.95
C LYS A 340 18.61 17.02 -2.56
N ILE A 341 18.43 16.56 -1.34
CA ILE A 341 18.96 15.25 -0.90
C ILE A 341 18.44 14.13 -1.80
N MET A 342 17.15 14.15 -2.10
CA MET A 342 16.51 13.17 -2.98
C MET A 342 17.11 13.20 -4.40
N GLU A 343 17.30 14.38 -4.99
CA GLU A 343 17.91 14.57 -6.31
C GLU A 343 19.36 14.06 -6.33
N PHE A 344 20.16 14.46 -5.37
CA PHE A 344 21.56 14.06 -5.25
C PHE A 344 21.68 12.56 -5.00
N GLY A 345 20.90 12.02 -4.08
CA GLY A 345 20.91 10.59 -3.77
C GLY A 345 20.54 9.72 -4.98
N VAL A 346 19.53 10.11 -5.75
CA VAL A 346 19.12 9.40 -6.97
C VAL A 346 20.20 9.48 -8.05
N ASN A 347 20.87 10.63 -8.21
CA ASN A 347 21.97 10.80 -9.17
C ASN A 347 23.19 9.91 -8.80
N ILE A 348 23.58 9.90 -7.54
CA ILE A 348 24.65 9.02 -7.02
C ILE A 348 24.26 7.55 -7.24
N MET A 349 23.07 7.16 -6.85
CA MET A 349 22.58 5.80 -7.00
C MET A 349 22.52 5.34 -8.45
N ALA A 350 22.10 6.18 -9.38
CA ALA A 350 22.03 5.85 -10.80
C ALA A 350 23.39 5.41 -11.36
N THR A 351 24.47 6.10 -10.95
CA THR A 351 25.84 5.75 -11.32
C THR A 351 26.32 4.45 -10.69
N LEU A 352 25.88 4.14 -9.46
CA LEU A 352 26.24 2.91 -8.74
C LEU A 352 25.41 1.69 -9.17
N SER A 353 24.21 1.90 -9.73
CA SER A 353 23.14 0.91 -9.87
C SER A 353 23.61 -0.38 -10.57
N LYS A 354 24.26 -0.28 -11.73
CA LYS A 354 24.70 -1.43 -12.53
C LYS A 354 25.76 -2.27 -11.82
N LYS A 355 26.72 -1.61 -11.15
CA LYS A 355 27.87 -2.29 -10.51
C LYS A 355 27.46 -2.94 -9.19
N PHE A 356 26.55 -2.33 -8.43
CA PHE A 356 26.22 -2.74 -7.07
C PHE A 356 24.81 -3.35 -6.91
N GLY A 357 24.13 -3.67 -8.03
CA GLY A 357 22.85 -4.39 -8.03
C GLY A 357 21.70 -3.57 -7.46
N LEU A 358 21.71 -2.23 -7.65
CA LEU A 358 20.63 -1.35 -7.21
C LEU A 358 19.60 -1.19 -8.33
N SER A 359 18.31 -1.39 -8.01
CA SER A 359 17.20 -1.36 -8.95
C SER A 359 16.48 0.00 -8.96
N LYS A 360 15.61 0.22 -9.96
CA LYS A 360 14.70 1.38 -9.98
C LYS A 360 13.79 1.42 -8.73
N ARG A 361 13.39 0.25 -8.21
CA ARG A 361 12.59 0.17 -6.97
C ARG A 361 13.38 0.66 -5.76
N HIS A 362 14.68 0.32 -5.67
CA HIS A 362 15.54 0.84 -4.60
C HIS A 362 15.70 2.37 -4.67
N ALA A 363 15.61 2.98 -5.87
CA ALA A 363 15.60 4.45 -5.99
C ALA A 363 14.33 5.08 -5.38
N VAL A 364 13.18 4.40 -5.46
CA VAL A 364 11.96 4.85 -4.76
C VAL A 364 12.16 4.79 -3.24
N LEU A 365 12.75 3.70 -2.72
CA LEU A 365 13.03 3.58 -1.29
C LEU A 365 13.99 4.67 -0.80
N LEU A 366 15.03 4.96 -1.57
CA LEU A 366 15.97 6.05 -1.25
C LEU A 366 15.27 7.43 -1.26
N LYS A 367 14.39 7.70 -2.22
CA LYS A 367 13.60 8.93 -2.25
C LYS A 367 12.75 9.10 -0.98
N VAL A 368 12.08 8.03 -0.57
CA VAL A 368 11.29 8.04 0.67
C VAL A 368 12.18 8.24 1.89
N ALA A 369 13.31 7.54 1.98
CA ALA A 369 14.28 7.74 3.06
C ALA A 369 14.78 9.18 3.13
N SER A 370 15.07 9.82 1.97
CA SER A 370 15.48 11.22 1.91
C SER A 370 14.42 12.19 2.46
N ILE A 371 13.14 11.91 2.20
CA ILE A 371 12.04 12.74 2.71
C ILE A 371 11.96 12.69 4.24
N PHE A 372 12.22 11.52 4.84
CA PHE A 372 12.13 11.33 6.28
C PHE A 372 13.44 11.55 7.04
N ALA A 373 14.55 11.74 6.36
CA ALA A 373 15.88 11.74 6.96
C ALA A 373 16.00 12.65 8.20
N ASP A 374 15.35 13.81 8.15
CA ASP A 374 15.49 14.86 9.17
C ASP A 374 14.22 15.11 9.99
N THR A 375 13.19 14.30 9.83
CA THR A 375 11.92 14.45 10.55
C THR A 375 12.08 14.39 12.07
N GLY A 376 13.05 13.65 12.55
CA GLY A 376 13.35 13.49 13.98
C GLY A 376 13.86 14.77 14.67
N TYR A 377 14.40 15.73 13.93
CA TYR A 377 14.79 17.04 14.50
C TYR A 377 13.62 17.74 15.19
N TYR A 378 12.40 17.53 14.72
CA TYR A 378 11.20 18.05 15.35
C TYR A 378 11.00 17.57 16.78
N ILE A 379 11.53 16.38 17.12
CA ILE A 379 11.40 15.75 18.44
C ILE A 379 12.65 15.99 19.27
N ASN A 380 13.86 15.69 18.73
CA ASN A 380 15.11 15.83 19.46
C ASN A 380 16.29 15.99 18.47
N ILE A 381 17.09 17.01 18.72
CA ILE A 381 18.23 17.37 17.86
C ILE A 381 19.37 16.35 17.97
N ASN A 382 19.63 15.82 19.18
CA ASN A 382 20.79 14.95 19.40
C ASN A 382 20.59 13.54 18.82
N ASP A 383 19.36 12.99 18.94
CA ASP A 383 19.03 11.63 18.52
C ASP A 383 18.09 11.61 17.32
N TYR A 384 18.15 12.65 16.47
CA TYR A 384 17.17 12.83 15.41
C TYR A 384 17.03 11.64 14.46
N SER A 385 18.10 10.91 14.15
CA SER A 385 18.02 9.72 13.27
C SER A 385 17.18 8.61 13.87
N LYS A 386 17.23 8.41 15.19
CA LYS A 386 16.39 7.47 15.90
C LYS A 386 14.93 7.88 15.87
N TYR A 387 14.65 9.15 16.14
CA TYR A 387 13.27 9.66 16.05
C TYR A 387 12.74 9.69 14.62
N SER A 388 13.59 9.97 13.62
CA SER A 388 13.21 9.81 12.21
C SER A 388 12.85 8.36 11.88
N TYR A 389 13.62 7.38 12.37
CA TYR A 389 13.30 5.96 12.27
C TYR A 389 11.93 5.63 12.89
N ASP A 390 11.65 6.09 14.11
CA ASP A 390 10.38 5.85 14.80
C ASP A 390 9.20 6.49 14.06
N ILE A 391 9.39 7.69 13.48
CA ILE A 391 8.39 8.36 12.65
C ILE A 391 8.11 7.54 11.40
N VAL A 392 9.12 7.09 10.66
CA VAL A 392 8.93 6.23 9.49
C VAL A 392 8.18 4.98 9.89
N LYS A 393 8.63 4.28 10.93
CA LYS A 393 8.05 3.02 11.40
C LYS A 393 6.57 3.15 11.79
N SER A 394 6.18 4.31 12.33
CA SER A 394 4.81 4.60 12.76
C SER A 394 3.87 5.09 11.64
N ASN A 395 4.41 5.42 10.47
CA ASN A 395 3.65 5.95 9.33
C ASN A 395 3.80 5.04 8.10
N PRO A 396 3.04 3.93 8.02
CA PRO A 396 3.10 3.03 6.88
C PRO A 396 2.69 3.75 5.59
N ILE A 397 3.49 3.59 4.55
CA ILE A 397 3.32 4.29 3.26
C ILE A 397 2.71 3.34 2.25
N ILE A 398 1.64 3.80 1.60
CA ILE A 398 0.96 3.03 0.57
C ILE A 398 1.93 2.50 -0.50
N GLY A 399 1.71 1.28 -0.97
CA GLY A 399 2.50 0.66 -2.04
C GLY A 399 3.89 0.21 -1.63
N LEU A 400 4.23 0.25 -0.33
CA LEU A 400 5.45 -0.33 0.22
C LEU A 400 5.12 -1.60 1.01
N SER A 401 5.87 -2.65 0.73
CA SER A 401 5.82 -3.87 1.55
C SER A 401 6.46 -3.62 2.92
N GLN A 402 6.10 -4.46 3.89
CA GLN A 402 6.72 -4.41 5.23
C GLN A 402 8.26 -4.48 5.14
N LYS A 403 8.78 -5.35 4.26
CA LYS A 403 10.23 -5.49 4.05
C LYS A 403 10.88 -4.21 3.51
N GLU A 404 10.22 -3.53 2.59
CA GLU A 404 10.69 -2.25 2.03
C GLU A 404 10.60 -1.13 3.06
N HIS A 405 9.55 -1.12 3.86
CA HIS A 405 9.39 -0.18 4.96
C HIS A 405 10.49 -0.33 6.02
N GLU A 406 10.88 -1.56 6.34
CA GLU A 406 12.04 -1.85 7.21
C GLU A 406 13.37 -1.39 6.59
N VAL A 407 13.51 -1.49 5.27
CA VAL A 407 14.72 -0.97 4.57
C VAL A 407 14.79 0.54 4.66
N ILE A 408 13.67 1.24 4.45
CA ILE A 408 13.62 2.71 4.54
C ILE A 408 13.92 3.17 5.96
N SER A 409 13.23 2.60 6.96
CA SER A 409 13.43 2.97 8.36
C SER A 409 14.87 2.69 8.81
N GLY A 410 15.44 1.55 8.43
CA GLY A 410 16.84 1.23 8.69
C GLY A 410 17.82 2.17 8.00
N ALA A 411 17.57 2.57 6.76
CA ALA A 411 18.41 3.54 6.05
C ALA A 411 18.40 4.91 6.75
N VAL A 412 17.25 5.35 7.26
CA VAL A 412 17.11 6.58 8.04
C VAL A 412 17.78 6.47 9.40
N LEU A 413 17.67 5.32 10.09
CA LEU A 413 18.33 5.10 11.39
C LEU A 413 19.86 5.20 11.26
N PHE A 414 20.41 4.55 10.24
CA PHE A 414 21.86 4.39 10.08
C PHE A 414 22.50 5.44 9.15
N GLN A 415 21.77 6.51 8.82
CA GLN A 415 22.24 7.54 7.89
C GLN A 415 23.54 8.27 8.31
N ASN A 416 23.91 8.19 9.58
CA ASN A 416 25.14 8.78 10.11
C ASN A 416 26.32 7.79 10.17
N GLY A 417 26.16 6.56 9.61
CA GLY A 417 27.19 5.53 9.63
C GLY A 417 27.41 4.84 10.99
N ILE A 418 26.60 5.18 11.98
CA ILE A 418 26.66 4.57 13.32
C ILE A 418 25.66 3.43 13.39
N PHE A 419 26.14 2.19 13.62
CA PHE A 419 25.28 1.02 13.72
C PHE A 419 25.19 0.53 15.16
N ASP A 420 23.98 0.46 15.72
CA ASP A 420 23.70 -0.38 16.86
C ASP A 420 23.55 -1.83 16.38
N PHE A 421 24.49 -2.69 16.77
CA PHE A 421 24.51 -4.08 16.35
C PHE A 421 23.24 -4.85 16.80
N ASN A 422 22.61 -4.49 17.92
CA ASN A 422 21.39 -5.13 18.37
C ASN A 422 20.22 -4.81 17.43
N GLU A 423 20.07 -3.57 17.04
CA GLU A 423 19.02 -3.13 16.10
C GLU A 423 19.32 -3.60 14.66
N TYR A 424 20.57 -3.61 14.24
CA TYR A 424 20.98 -4.00 12.91
C TYR A 424 20.86 -5.52 12.67
N ASN A 425 21.17 -6.34 13.66
CA ASN A 425 21.19 -7.80 13.53
C ASN A 425 19.80 -8.45 13.46
N VAL A 426 18.72 -7.75 13.75
CA VAL A 426 17.36 -8.25 13.55
C VAL A 426 17.00 -8.45 12.06
N TYR A 427 17.74 -7.79 11.16
CA TYR A 427 17.50 -7.89 9.72
C TYR A 427 18.26 -9.07 9.10
N SER A 428 17.68 -9.69 8.06
CA SER A 428 18.41 -10.69 7.25
C SER A 428 19.63 -10.07 6.55
N LYS A 429 20.66 -10.90 6.23
CA LYS A 429 21.89 -10.44 5.58
C LYS A 429 21.64 -9.57 4.34
N ASN A 430 20.77 -10.00 3.44
CA ASN A 430 20.49 -9.25 2.21
C ASN A 430 19.82 -7.90 2.50
N ARG A 431 18.96 -7.85 3.51
CA ARG A 431 18.28 -6.61 3.94
C ARG A 431 19.29 -5.66 4.58
N ARG A 432 20.16 -6.14 5.45
CA ARG A 432 21.26 -5.35 6.04
C ARG A 432 22.13 -4.70 4.98
N LEU A 433 22.57 -5.47 3.97
CA LEU A 433 23.36 -4.93 2.88
C LEU A 433 22.65 -3.84 2.08
N LEU A 434 21.35 -3.98 1.86
CA LEU A 434 20.57 -2.95 1.18
C LEU A 434 20.41 -1.69 2.06
N ILE A 435 20.09 -1.86 3.33
CA ILE A 435 20.02 -0.77 4.33
C ILE A 435 21.32 0.03 4.33
N SER A 436 22.48 -0.64 4.49
CA SER A 436 23.80 0.01 4.51
C SER A 436 24.07 0.78 3.23
N LYS A 437 23.75 0.20 2.05
CA LYS A 437 23.94 0.88 0.77
C LYS A 437 23.09 2.14 0.65
N LEU A 438 21.80 2.08 1.03
CA LEU A 438 20.93 3.25 0.97
C LEU A 438 21.32 4.30 2.01
N ALA A 439 21.70 3.89 3.22
CA ALA A 439 22.19 4.79 4.28
C ALA A 439 23.47 5.54 3.86
N ALA A 440 24.43 4.85 3.26
CA ALA A 440 25.66 5.45 2.78
C ALA A 440 25.43 6.45 1.64
N ILE A 441 24.54 6.15 0.69
CA ILE A 441 24.15 7.09 -0.37
C ILE A 441 23.43 8.30 0.24
N LEU A 442 22.52 8.08 1.18
CA LEU A 442 21.79 9.13 1.88
C LEU A 442 22.73 10.06 2.65
N SER A 443 23.72 9.49 3.35
CA SER A 443 24.76 10.23 4.07
C SER A 443 25.55 11.16 3.13
N LEU A 444 26.04 10.64 1.98
CA LEU A 444 26.71 11.45 0.98
C LEU A 444 25.79 12.55 0.41
N ALA A 445 24.54 12.23 0.13
CA ALA A 445 23.61 13.20 -0.42
C ALA A 445 23.30 14.33 0.58
N LYS A 446 23.17 14.01 1.87
CA LYS A 446 22.96 15.00 2.95
C LYS A 446 24.15 15.93 3.14
N SER A 447 25.37 15.39 3.04
CA SER A 447 26.59 16.20 3.20
C SER A 447 26.74 17.30 2.12
N LEU A 448 25.96 17.24 1.03
CA LEU A 448 25.97 18.24 -0.04
C LEU A 448 25.00 19.41 0.18
N ASP A 449 24.22 19.44 1.26
CA ASP A 449 23.32 20.53 1.62
C ASP A 449 23.20 20.69 3.14
N VAL A 450 24.33 20.75 3.82
CA VAL A 450 24.45 20.77 5.30
C VAL A 450 23.78 22.01 5.90
N GLU A 451 23.91 23.15 5.26
CA GLU A 451 23.36 24.42 5.75
C GLU A 451 21.89 24.64 5.36
N TYR A 452 21.26 23.72 4.63
CA TYR A 452 19.88 23.84 4.12
C TYR A 452 19.67 25.03 3.17
N ASN A 453 20.77 25.55 2.59
CA ASN A 453 20.79 26.73 1.73
C ASN A 453 20.83 26.42 0.23
N GLN A 454 20.86 25.13 -0.13
CA GLN A 454 20.92 24.63 -1.52
C GLN A 454 22.03 25.33 -2.34
N LYS A 455 23.23 25.47 -1.78
CA LYS A 455 24.39 26.12 -2.43
C LYS A 455 24.83 25.39 -3.69
N ILE A 456 24.61 24.06 -3.77
CA ILE A 456 24.95 23.25 -4.93
C ILE A 456 23.72 23.14 -5.82
N ASP A 457 23.81 23.66 -7.04
CA ASP A 457 22.70 23.67 -7.98
C ASP A 457 22.46 22.29 -8.59
N GLU A 458 23.52 21.64 -9.08
CA GLU A 458 23.49 20.34 -9.76
C GLU A 458 24.73 19.52 -9.39
N ILE A 459 24.60 18.20 -9.42
CA ILE A 459 25.76 17.30 -9.38
C ILE A 459 25.82 16.43 -10.63
N LYS A 460 27.05 16.11 -11.06
CA LYS A 460 27.30 15.04 -12.04
C LYS A 460 28.20 13.99 -11.43
N THR A 461 27.85 12.73 -11.64
CA THR A 461 28.57 11.60 -11.05
C THR A 461 29.18 10.70 -12.11
N SER A 462 30.36 10.15 -11.83
CA SER A 462 31.03 9.18 -12.70
C SER A 462 31.91 8.25 -11.89
N ILE A 463 32.10 7.01 -12.37
CA ILE A 463 33.04 6.06 -11.77
C ILE A 463 34.18 5.79 -12.75
N ARG A 464 35.42 6.06 -12.33
CA ARG A 464 36.63 5.74 -13.07
C ARG A 464 37.69 5.19 -12.12
N ASN A 465 38.38 4.12 -12.50
CA ASN A 465 39.46 3.51 -11.72
C ASN A 465 39.08 3.20 -10.25
N GLY A 466 37.83 2.80 -10.00
CA GLY A 466 37.35 2.51 -8.64
C GLY A 466 37.07 3.74 -7.77
N ILE A 467 37.02 4.94 -8.34
CA ILE A 467 36.69 6.18 -7.63
C ILE A 467 35.37 6.72 -8.16
N LEU A 468 34.42 7.01 -7.26
CA LEU A 468 33.20 7.75 -7.54
C LEU A 468 33.54 9.26 -7.47
N THR A 469 33.53 9.96 -8.58
CA THR A 469 33.68 11.41 -8.63
C THR A 469 32.30 12.06 -8.65
N ILE A 470 32.04 12.95 -7.69
CA ILE A 470 30.87 13.81 -7.61
C ILE A 470 31.32 15.25 -7.95
N THR A 471 30.90 15.74 -9.10
CA THR A 471 31.19 17.12 -9.51
C THR A 471 30.01 17.99 -9.11
N ALA A 472 30.21 18.89 -8.15
CA ALA A 472 29.25 19.88 -7.70
C ALA A 472 29.37 21.17 -8.50
N TYR A 473 28.28 21.61 -9.12
CA TYR A 473 28.20 22.86 -9.86
C TYR A 473 27.67 23.95 -8.94
N THR A 474 28.54 24.92 -8.64
CA THR A 474 28.20 26.02 -7.75
C THR A 474 29.27 27.14 -7.81
N ASP A 475 28.86 28.39 -7.65
CA ASP A 475 29.75 29.52 -7.45
C ASP A 475 29.91 29.89 -5.96
N SER A 476 29.07 29.29 -5.08
CA SER A 476 29.11 29.50 -3.63
C SER A 476 30.33 28.83 -2.97
N ASP A 477 30.70 29.29 -1.77
CA ASP A 477 31.62 28.56 -0.90
C ASP A 477 30.92 27.32 -0.29
N ILE A 478 31.54 26.16 -0.51
CA ILE A 478 31.04 24.84 -0.04
C ILE A 478 32.02 24.15 0.94
N SER A 479 32.84 24.94 1.62
CA SER A 479 33.87 24.41 2.54
C SER A 479 33.24 23.54 3.66
N LEU A 480 32.04 23.87 4.10
CA LEU A 480 31.31 23.07 5.10
C LEU A 480 30.79 21.74 4.51
N GLU A 481 30.25 21.82 3.31
CA GLU A 481 29.80 20.61 2.57
C GLU A 481 31.00 19.69 2.26
N GLU A 482 32.16 20.23 1.89
CA GLU A 482 33.39 19.45 1.67
C GLU A 482 33.87 18.74 2.95
N ARG A 483 33.80 19.43 4.11
CA ARG A 483 34.13 18.84 5.40
C ARG A 483 33.20 17.67 5.73
N GLU A 484 31.90 17.89 5.66
CA GLU A 484 30.90 16.83 5.99
C GLU A 484 30.92 15.70 4.95
N PHE A 485 31.18 16.02 3.68
CA PHE A 485 31.39 15.00 2.65
C PHE A 485 32.56 14.08 2.96
N ASN A 486 33.68 14.61 3.45
CA ASN A 486 34.85 13.80 3.82
C ASN A 486 34.52 12.85 4.98
N ILE A 487 33.65 13.22 5.91
CA ILE A 487 33.17 12.33 6.98
C ILE A 487 32.24 11.27 6.40
N ALA A 488 31.26 11.66 5.59
CA ALA A 488 30.31 10.71 4.99
C ALA A 488 30.99 9.73 4.01
N GLN A 489 32.08 10.16 3.36
CA GLN A 489 32.85 9.35 2.43
C GLN A 489 33.50 8.11 3.10
N GLU A 490 33.93 8.20 4.36
CA GLU A 490 34.50 7.07 5.09
C GLU A 490 33.49 5.93 5.21
N PHE A 491 32.27 6.24 5.62
CA PHE A 491 31.18 5.27 5.67
C PHE A 491 30.80 4.72 4.27
N PHE A 492 30.78 5.60 3.26
CA PHE A 492 30.51 5.17 1.89
C PHE A 492 31.58 4.17 1.37
N GLU A 493 32.86 4.45 1.63
CA GLU A 493 33.98 3.58 1.22
C GLU A 493 33.90 2.23 1.91
N GLU A 494 33.56 2.18 3.20
CA GLU A 494 33.36 0.94 3.94
C GLU A 494 32.27 0.07 3.29
N VAL A 495 31.14 0.66 2.90
CA VAL A 495 30.00 -0.07 2.35
C VAL A 495 30.19 -0.50 0.90
N PHE A 496 30.79 0.37 0.07
CA PHE A 496 30.90 0.12 -1.37
C PHE A 496 32.27 -0.37 -1.84
N GLY A 497 33.30 -0.30 -1.00
CA GLY A 497 34.68 -0.67 -1.35
C GLY A 497 35.28 0.23 -2.45
N ILE A 498 34.76 1.43 -2.63
CA ILE A 498 35.25 2.46 -3.57
C ILE A 498 35.23 3.84 -2.90
N LYS A 499 36.26 4.63 -3.14
CA LYS A 499 36.36 5.98 -2.61
C LYS A 499 35.42 6.95 -3.36
N ALA A 500 34.76 7.87 -2.63
CA ALA A 500 34.06 8.99 -3.22
C ALA A 500 34.90 10.27 -3.12
N VAL A 501 34.84 11.13 -4.12
CA VAL A 501 35.58 12.41 -4.17
C VAL A 501 34.62 13.50 -4.64
N LEU A 502 34.58 14.61 -3.92
CA LEU A 502 33.84 15.82 -4.28
C LEU A 502 34.77 16.77 -5.05
N VAL A 503 34.29 17.29 -6.18
CA VAL A 503 34.99 18.25 -7.01
C VAL A 503 34.08 19.45 -7.27
N LYS A 504 34.49 20.63 -6.82
CA LYS A 504 33.75 21.86 -7.10
C LYS A 504 34.03 22.35 -8.53
N LYS A 505 33.00 22.85 -9.20
CA LYS A 505 33.10 23.50 -10.50
C LYS A 505 32.14 24.69 -10.56
N GLY A 506 32.61 25.80 -11.09
CA GLY A 506 31.77 26.99 -11.29
C GLY A 506 30.59 26.75 -12.25
N LEU A 507 29.53 27.50 -12.09
CA LEU A 507 28.40 27.53 -13.01
C LEU A 507 28.90 28.05 -14.38
N LYS A 508 28.40 27.47 -15.48
CA LYS A 508 28.78 27.93 -16.82
C LYS A 508 27.95 29.11 -17.26
#